data_80b7a5ce4af917537bd66641b6cdfcd6
#
_entry.id   80b7a5ce4af917537bd66641b6cdfcd6
#
_cell.length_a   1.000
_cell.length_b   1.000
_cell.length_c   1.000
_cell.angle_alpha   90.00
_cell.angle_beta   90.00
_cell.angle_gamma   90.00
#
_symmetry.space_group_name_H-M   'P 1'
#
loop_
_entity.id
_entity.type
_entity.pdbx_description
1 polymer ?
#
loop_
_entity_poly.entity_id
_entity_poly.type
_entity_poly.pdbx_seq_one_letter_code
_entity_poly.pdbx_strand_id
1 'polypeptide(L)'
;MITGDSKEYEFFDEAIKLLKNPIGISVEIGVRRGMGSKSIIDAYRKYHPHIKLNHLGIDPYGNILYRTSDDDKGGRLDYSNKMKQEVLLDLVKEYPEFNLVNLEDSEFFKRFADGYPIYNENKIMLTQYEVVHFDGPHDTDSVMKEVNFFVDRKPKQCVYIFDDIDTHDIDKIGKHLISNNFKEFKKGERKAVYTYES
;
A
#
# COMPACT_ATOMS: atom_id res chain seq x y z
N MET A 1 0.77 -3.45 19.47
CA MET A 1 -0.69 -3.23 19.25
C MET A 1 -0.88 -2.55 17.90
N ILE A 2 -1.68 -3.15 17.04
CA ILE A 2 -2.06 -2.58 15.72
C ILE A 2 -2.95 -1.37 15.98
N THR A 3 -2.59 -0.22 15.47
CA THR A 3 -3.35 1.04 15.63
C THR A 3 -3.22 1.89 14.37
N GLY A 4 -4.25 2.69 14.08
CA GLY A 4 -4.23 3.69 13.01
C GLY A 4 -4.15 5.11 13.57
N ASP A 5 -3.77 6.04 12.73
CA ASP A 5 -3.69 7.48 13.00
C ASP A 5 -4.39 8.30 11.90
N SER A 6 -5.01 7.63 10.95
CA SER A 6 -5.79 8.22 9.88
C SER A 6 -7.30 8.02 10.10
N LYS A 7 -8.10 8.41 9.13
CA LYS A 7 -9.56 8.27 9.09
C LYS A 7 -9.97 7.42 7.89
N GLU A 8 -11.27 7.18 7.75
CA GLU A 8 -11.87 6.61 6.52
C GLU A 8 -11.36 5.19 6.20
N TYR A 9 -11.09 4.37 7.24
CA TYR A 9 -10.68 2.98 7.05
C TYR A 9 -11.73 2.11 6.36
N GLU A 10 -13.00 2.52 6.37
CA GLU A 10 -14.09 1.89 5.60
C GLU A 10 -13.86 1.92 4.10
N PHE A 11 -13.01 2.82 3.58
CA PHE A 11 -12.67 2.88 2.15
C PHE A 11 -11.97 1.61 1.67
N PHE A 12 -11.20 0.93 2.54
CA PHE A 12 -10.59 -0.36 2.21
C PHE A 12 -11.65 -1.44 1.95
N ASP A 13 -12.65 -1.52 2.82
CA ASP A 13 -13.76 -2.45 2.69
C ASP A 13 -14.54 -2.22 1.39
N GLU A 14 -14.90 -0.95 1.14
CA GLU A 14 -15.64 -0.55 -0.06
C GLU A 14 -14.86 -0.83 -1.34
N ALA A 15 -13.57 -0.53 -1.35
CA ALA A 15 -12.70 -0.68 -2.49
C ALA A 15 -12.43 -2.16 -2.84
N ILE A 16 -12.07 -2.97 -1.85
CA ILE A 16 -11.72 -4.39 -2.05
C ILE A 16 -12.96 -5.20 -2.44
N LYS A 17 -14.13 -4.83 -1.95
CA LYS A 17 -15.41 -5.42 -2.36
C LYS A 17 -15.68 -5.31 -3.87
N LEU A 18 -15.11 -4.32 -4.56
CA LEU A 18 -15.31 -4.13 -6.01
C LEU A 18 -14.57 -5.15 -6.87
N LEU A 19 -13.54 -5.80 -6.33
CA LEU A 19 -12.77 -6.81 -7.06
C LEU A 19 -13.66 -8.01 -7.38
N LYS A 20 -13.79 -8.35 -8.67
CA LYS A 20 -14.64 -9.47 -9.12
C LYS A 20 -13.87 -10.79 -9.16
N ASN A 21 -12.63 -10.77 -9.63
CA ASN A 21 -11.76 -11.94 -9.80
C ASN A 21 -10.36 -11.61 -9.26
N PRO A 22 -10.20 -11.42 -7.95
CA PRO A 22 -8.93 -11.00 -7.38
C PRO A 22 -7.84 -12.07 -7.55
N ILE A 23 -6.61 -11.61 -7.76
CA ILE A 23 -5.41 -12.46 -7.88
C ILE A 23 -4.73 -12.71 -6.53
N GLY A 24 -5.15 -12.01 -5.46
CA GLY A 24 -4.63 -12.18 -4.11
C GLY A 24 -3.24 -11.59 -3.89
N ILE A 25 -2.94 -10.44 -4.49
CA ILE A 25 -1.66 -9.75 -4.30
C ILE A 25 -1.93 -8.29 -3.95
N SER A 26 -1.59 -7.92 -2.72
CA SER A 26 -1.72 -6.54 -2.24
C SER A 26 -0.40 -6.01 -1.67
N VAL A 27 -0.27 -4.70 -1.64
CA VAL A 27 0.90 -4.02 -1.09
C VAL A 27 0.48 -2.74 -0.35
N GLU A 28 1.17 -2.45 0.75
CA GLU A 28 1.13 -1.18 1.46
C GLU A 28 2.54 -0.60 1.51
N ILE A 29 2.68 0.68 1.17
CA ILE A 29 3.88 1.46 1.41
C ILE A 29 3.62 2.33 2.63
N GLY A 30 4.51 2.22 3.64
CA GLY A 30 4.27 2.85 4.94
C GLY A 30 3.39 1.99 5.84
N VAL A 31 3.97 1.03 6.53
CA VAL A 31 3.22 0.11 7.42
C VAL A 31 2.97 0.74 8.79
N ARG A 32 3.93 1.48 9.29
CA ARG A 32 3.89 2.13 10.60
C ARG A 32 3.41 1.17 11.71
N ARG A 33 2.14 1.26 12.16
CA ARG A 33 1.54 0.37 13.18
C ARG A 33 0.55 -0.64 12.62
N GLY A 34 0.52 -0.81 11.29
CA GLY A 34 -0.11 -1.93 10.58
C GLY A 34 -1.63 -1.85 10.43
N MET A 35 -2.26 -0.69 10.64
CA MET A 35 -3.72 -0.59 10.50
C MET A 35 -4.16 -0.70 9.03
N GLY A 36 -3.43 -0.12 8.08
CA GLY A 36 -3.72 -0.26 6.66
C GLY A 36 -3.57 -1.72 6.21
N SER A 37 -2.46 -2.39 6.55
CA SER A 37 -2.26 -3.83 6.30
C SER A 37 -3.39 -4.67 6.87
N LYS A 38 -3.75 -4.43 8.14
CA LYS A 38 -4.88 -5.10 8.78
C LYS A 38 -6.19 -4.89 8.01
N SER A 39 -6.49 -3.65 7.64
CA SER A 39 -7.73 -3.31 6.93
C SER A 39 -7.82 -3.99 5.57
N ILE A 40 -6.72 -4.04 4.83
CA ILE A 40 -6.64 -4.77 3.54
C ILE A 40 -6.90 -6.26 3.75
N ILE A 41 -6.18 -6.90 4.69
CA ILE A 41 -6.29 -8.34 4.91
C ILE A 41 -7.69 -8.72 5.42
N ASP A 42 -8.25 -7.96 6.36
CA ASP A 42 -9.60 -8.20 6.88
C ASP A 42 -10.66 -8.07 5.79
N ALA A 43 -10.54 -7.07 4.89
CA ALA A 43 -11.44 -6.91 3.76
C ALA A 43 -11.35 -8.10 2.77
N TYR A 44 -10.13 -8.60 2.48
CA TYR A 44 -9.99 -9.82 1.68
C TYR A 44 -10.60 -11.04 2.35
N ARG A 45 -10.35 -11.26 3.62
CA ARG A 45 -10.96 -12.37 4.38
C ARG A 45 -12.49 -12.31 4.38
N LYS A 46 -13.03 -11.10 4.40
CA LYS A 46 -14.49 -10.86 4.40
C LYS A 46 -15.14 -11.08 3.03
N TYR A 47 -14.56 -10.53 1.97
CA TYR A 47 -15.19 -10.52 0.64
C TYR A 47 -14.67 -11.60 -0.30
N HIS A 48 -13.44 -12.06 -0.09
CA HIS A 48 -12.75 -13.04 -0.95
C HIS A 48 -12.10 -14.17 -0.14
N PRO A 49 -12.85 -14.86 0.76
CA PRO A 49 -12.29 -15.82 1.72
C PRO A 49 -11.65 -17.06 1.06
N HIS A 50 -11.92 -17.28 -0.22
CA HIS A 50 -11.36 -18.40 -1.00
C HIS A 50 -10.05 -18.02 -1.72
N ILE A 51 -9.68 -16.75 -1.70
CA ILE A 51 -8.45 -16.26 -2.33
C ILE A 51 -7.29 -16.35 -1.34
N LYS A 52 -6.20 -16.96 -1.77
CA LYS A 52 -4.95 -16.96 -1.01
C LYS A 52 -4.26 -15.62 -1.19
N LEU A 53 -4.40 -14.75 -0.20
CA LEU A 53 -3.79 -13.43 -0.21
C LEU A 53 -2.29 -13.52 0.12
N ASN A 54 -1.49 -12.72 -0.59
CA ASN A 54 -0.12 -12.37 -0.25
C ASN A 54 -0.05 -10.85 -0.12
N HIS A 55 0.11 -10.37 1.10
CA HIS A 55 0.20 -8.95 1.40
C HIS A 55 1.64 -8.56 1.72
N LEU A 56 2.16 -7.56 1.01
CA LEU A 56 3.48 -6.98 1.26
C LEU A 56 3.31 -5.65 2.00
N GLY A 57 3.92 -5.53 3.17
CA GLY A 57 4.10 -4.24 3.85
C GLY A 57 5.53 -3.75 3.62
N ILE A 58 5.71 -2.63 2.93
CA ILE A 58 7.03 -2.04 2.65
C ILE A 58 7.24 -0.88 3.62
N ASP A 59 8.22 -0.99 4.50
CA ASP A 59 8.55 0.06 5.47
C ASP A 59 10.01 -0.08 5.93
N PRO A 60 10.85 0.96 5.77
CA PRO A 60 12.22 0.91 6.20
C PRO A 60 12.38 0.94 7.73
N TYR A 61 11.47 1.59 8.46
CA TYR A 61 11.65 1.88 9.89
C TYR A 61 13.02 2.52 10.20
N GLY A 62 13.57 2.31 11.39
CA GLY A 62 14.94 2.73 11.72
C GLY A 62 15.12 4.23 11.92
N ASN A 63 14.03 5.00 12.01
CA ASN A 63 14.05 6.44 12.27
C ASN A 63 14.87 7.22 11.22
N ILE A 64 14.68 6.89 9.93
CA ILE A 64 15.32 7.57 8.81
C ILE A 64 14.75 8.98 8.59
N LEU A 65 15.38 9.76 7.71
CA LEU A 65 14.83 11.04 7.27
C LEU A 65 13.57 10.80 6.45
N TYR A 66 12.53 11.60 6.73
CA TYR A 66 11.22 11.43 6.14
C TYR A 66 10.60 12.82 5.83
N ARG A 67 9.88 12.95 4.72
CA ARG A 67 9.13 14.16 4.36
C ARG A 67 7.65 13.92 4.58
N THR A 68 7.01 14.85 5.29
CA THR A 68 5.59 14.78 5.66
C THR A 68 4.67 15.56 4.73
N SER A 69 5.21 16.31 3.79
CA SER A 69 4.47 17.07 2.77
C SER A 69 5.39 17.61 1.70
N ASP A 70 4.83 18.21 0.64
CA ASP A 70 5.57 18.90 -0.42
C ASP A 70 6.44 20.05 0.13
N ASP A 71 5.97 20.75 1.14
CA ASP A 71 6.66 21.90 1.75
C ASP A 71 7.68 21.52 2.83
N ASP A 72 7.70 20.25 3.26
CA ASP A 72 8.60 19.79 4.32
C ASP A 72 10.02 19.55 3.79
N LYS A 73 11.01 20.01 4.56
CA LYS A 73 12.43 19.76 4.27
C LYS A 73 12.92 18.38 4.72
N GLY A 74 12.06 17.63 5.36
CA GLY A 74 12.37 16.33 5.95
C GLY A 74 12.89 16.43 7.38
N GLY A 75 12.49 15.46 8.17
CA GLY A 75 12.86 15.30 9.57
C GLY A 75 12.92 13.84 9.97
N ARG A 76 13.28 13.56 11.22
CA ARG A 76 13.20 12.22 11.79
C ARG A 76 11.92 12.12 12.61
N LEU A 77 11.04 11.22 12.21
CA LEU A 77 9.87 10.84 12.99
C LEU A 77 10.19 9.57 13.80
N ASP A 78 9.36 9.27 14.80
CA ASP A 78 9.59 8.08 15.66
C ASP A 78 9.10 6.78 14.99
N TYR A 79 9.54 6.52 13.77
CA TYR A 79 9.33 5.24 13.06
C TYR A 79 10.49 4.29 13.39
N SER A 80 10.52 3.87 14.64
CA SER A 80 11.68 3.20 15.23
C SER A 80 11.70 1.69 14.97
N ASN A 81 12.86 1.07 15.17
CA ASN A 81 13.00 -0.39 15.20
C ASN A 81 12.18 -1.05 16.32
N LYS A 82 11.89 -0.32 17.39
CA LYS A 82 10.98 -0.79 18.44
C LYS A 82 9.56 -0.89 17.90
N MET A 83 9.07 0.13 17.19
CA MET A 83 7.78 0.09 16.51
C MET A 83 7.69 -1.09 15.54
N LYS A 84 8.74 -1.31 14.70
CA LYS A 84 8.85 -2.47 13.82
C LYS A 84 8.65 -3.79 14.54
N GLN A 85 9.32 -3.98 15.68
CA GLN A 85 9.20 -5.21 16.47
C GLN A 85 7.78 -5.41 17.01
N GLU A 86 7.14 -4.35 17.50
CA GLU A 86 5.75 -4.38 17.98
C GLU A 86 4.78 -4.77 16.85
N VAL A 87 4.95 -4.18 15.66
CA VAL A 87 4.12 -4.49 14.48
C VAL A 87 4.30 -5.95 14.04
N LEU A 88 5.54 -6.41 13.94
CA LEU A 88 5.84 -7.79 13.53
C LEU A 88 5.22 -8.82 14.47
N LEU A 89 5.30 -8.59 15.79
CA LEU A 89 4.72 -9.51 16.77
C LEU A 89 3.19 -9.63 16.62
N ASP A 90 2.52 -8.52 16.39
CA ASP A 90 1.06 -8.48 16.29
C ASP A 90 0.57 -8.94 14.90
N LEU A 91 1.14 -8.39 13.81
CA LEU A 91 0.70 -8.71 12.45
C LEU A 91 1.04 -10.14 12.05
N VAL A 92 2.27 -10.58 12.20
CA VAL A 92 2.69 -11.93 11.77
C VAL A 92 1.97 -13.03 12.55
N LYS A 93 1.65 -12.77 13.82
CA LYS A 93 0.91 -13.73 14.65
C LYS A 93 -0.55 -13.91 14.20
N GLU A 94 -1.22 -12.83 13.83
CA GLU A 94 -2.66 -12.82 13.54
C GLU A 94 -2.96 -12.87 12.03
N TYR A 95 -2.01 -12.45 11.20
CA TYR A 95 -2.14 -12.28 9.75
C TYR A 95 -1.00 -13.00 9.01
N PRO A 96 -1.08 -14.33 8.82
CA PRO A 96 -0.04 -15.09 8.12
C PRO A 96 0.14 -14.68 6.65
N GLU A 97 -0.81 -13.93 6.09
CA GLU A 97 -0.73 -13.33 4.75
C GLU A 97 0.28 -12.17 4.68
N PHE A 98 0.63 -11.58 5.83
CA PHE A 98 1.49 -10.40 5.92
C PHE A 98 2.98 -10.76 5.77
N ASN A 99 3.65 -10.06 4.88
CA ASN A 99 5.10 -10.16 4.65
C ASN A 99 5.72 -8.77 4.77
N LEU A 100 6.57 -8.54 5.78
CA LEU A 100 7.30 -7.28 5.89
C LEU A 100 8.49 -7.26 4.95
N VAL A 101 8.58 -6.21 4.14
CA VAL A 101 9.73 -5.85 3.33
C VAL A 101 10.40 -4.63 3.97
N ASN A 102 11.46 -4.86 4.75
CA ASN A 102 12.12 -3.80 5.50
C ASN A 102 13.12 -3.05 4.60
N LEU A 103 12.58 -2.25 3.68
CA LEU A 103 13.30 -1.43 2.70
C LEU A 103 12.56 -0.11 2.51
N GLU A 104 13.27 0.90 2.01
CA GLU A 104 12.63 2.05 1.38
C GLU A 104 11.92 1.61 0.09
N ASP A 105 10.84 2.29 -0.27
CA ASP A 105 10.08 2.09 -1.51
C ASP A 105 10.97 2.15 -2.75
N SER A 106 11.81 3.16 -2.85
CA SER A 106 12.77 3.36 -3.94
C SER A 106 13.78 2.20 -4.08
N GLU A 107 14.24 1.63 -2.97
CA GLU A 107 15.10 0.45 -2.96
C GLU A 107 14.32 -0.81 -3.36
N PHE A 108 13.07 -0.93 -2.92
CA PHE A 108 12.19 -2.03 -3.35
C PHE A 108 11.98 -1.99 -4.86
N PHE A 109 11.64 -0.85 -5.44
CA PHE A 109 11.41 -0.71 -6.87
C PHE A 109 12.63 -1.05 -7.70
N LYS A 110 13.81 -0.63 -7.24
CA LYS A 110 15.08 -0.92 -7.90
C LYS A 110 15.46 -2.40 -7.85
N ARG A 111 15.27 -3.05 -6.70
CA ARG A 111 15.71 -4.43 -6.50
C ARG A 111 14.72 -5.46 -7.07
N PHE A 112 13.44 -5.12 -7.10
CA PHE A 112 12.36 -6.05 -7.48
C PHE A 112 11.58 -5.59 -8.71
N ALA A 113 12.28 -4.92 -9.63
CA ALA A 113 11.72 -4.53 -10.92
C ALA A 113 11.11 -5.72 -11.70
N ASP A 114 11.74 -6.89 -11.60
CA ASP A 114 11.28 -8.13 -12.24
C ASP A 114 10.34 -8.98 -11.35
N GLY A 115 9.92 -8.45 -10.20
CA GLY A 115 9.01 -9.10 -9.27
C GLY A 115 9.66 -9.45 -7.92
N TYR A 116 8.82 -9.57 -6.91
CA TYR A 116 9.20 -9.93 -5.55
C TYR A 116 8.99 -11.43 -5.31
N PRO A 117 10.02 -12.19 -4.89
CA PRO A 117 9.89 -13.62 -4.64
C PRO A 117 9.25 -13.89 -3.27
N ILE A 118 8.21 -14.72 -3.25
CA ILE A 118 7.72 -15.35 -2.04
C ILE A 118 7.88 -16.87 -2.13
N TYR A 119 7.95 -17.52 -0.99
CA TYR A 119 8.12 -18.96 -0.90
C TYR A 119 6.94 -19.57 -0.13
N ASN A 120 6.21 -20.44 -0.83
CA ASN A 120 5.09 -21.18 -0.29
C ASN A 120 5.05 -22.55 -1.00
N GLU A 121 5.79 -23.52 -0.44
CA GLU A 121 6.15 -24.81 -1.06
C GLU A 121 6.99 -24.63 -2.35
N ASN A 122 6.63 -23.67 -3.18
CA ASN A 122 7.33 -23.28 -4.38
C ASN A 122 7.68 -21.78 -4.34
N LYS A 123 8.65 -21.37 -5.18
CA LYS A 123 8.93 -19.96 -5.41
C LYS A 123 7.86 -19.36 -6.32
N ILE A 124 7.21 -18.30 -5.86
CA ILE A 124 6.23 -17.51 -6.62
C ILE A 124 6.82 -16.11 -6.82
N MET A 125 6.76 -15.58 -8.04
CA MET A 125 7.18 -14.21 -8.33
C MET A 125 5.94 -13.30 -8.37
N LEU A 126 5.86 -12.34 -7.48
CA LEU A 126 4.82 -11.31 -7.48
C LEU A 126 5.23 -10.20 -8.46
N THR A 127 4.61 -10.16 -9.62
CA THR A 127 4.91 -9.21 -10.71
C THR A 127 3.77 -8.23 -10.97
N GLN A 128 2.61 -8.46 -10.40
CA GLN A 128 1.41 -7.63 -10.51
C GLN A 128 0.82 -7.40 -9.12
N TYR A 129 0.18 -6.24 -8.92
CA TYR A 129 -0.37 -5.82 -7.64
C TYR A 129 -1.77 -5.27 -7.86
N GLU A 130 -2.78 -5.89 -7.23
CA GLU A 130 -4.19 -5.52 -7.46
C GLU A 130 -4.74 -4.55 -6.42
N VAL A 131 -4.21 -4.54 -5.21
CA VAL A 131 -4.51 -3.52 -4.20
C VAL A 131 -3.20 -2.87 -3.78
N VAL A 132 -3.12 -1.55 -3.95
CA VAL A 132 -1.97 -0.76 -3.53
C VAL A 132 -2.44 0.34 -2.60
N HIS A 133 -1.89 0.38 -1.40
CA HIS A 133 -2.08 1.44 -0.42
C HIS A 133 -0.82 2.31 -0.35
N PHE A 134 -0.98 3.59 -0.64
CA PHE A 134 0.06 4.60 -0.64
C PHE A 134 -0.06 5.41 0.65
N ASP A 135 0.76 5.10 1.63
CA ASP A 135 0.83 5.71 2.98
C ASP A 135 2.29 5.88 3.44
N GLY A 136 3.18 5.99 2.46
CA GLY A 136 4.62 6.13 2.65
C GLY A 136 5.07 7.60 2.60
N PRO A 137 5.92 8.00 1.64
CA PRO A 137 6.30 9.39 1.45
C PRO A 137 5.08 10.28 1.18
N HIS A 138 5.06 11.46 1.77
CA HIS A 138 3.95 12.40 1.64
C HIS A 138 4.29 13.58 0.71
N ASP A 139 5.31 13.49 -0.12
CA ASP A 139 5.56 14.47 -1.18
C ASP A 139 5.13 13.93 -2.56
N THR A 140 4.59 14.83 -3.38
CA THR A 140 4.00 14.51 -4.69
C THR A 140 4.94 13.76 -5.62
N ASP A 141 6.23 14.11 -5.65
CA ASP A 141 7.19 13.50 -6.57
C ASP A 141 7.54 12.07 -6.16
N SER A 142 7.60 11.78 -4.88
CA SER A 142 7.81 10.43 -4.35
C SER A 142 6.59 9.55 -4.59
N VAL A 143 5.39 10.01 -4.21
CA VAL A 143 4.13 9.29 -4.49
C VAL A 143 3.94 9.04 -5.99
N MET A 144 4.31 9.98 -6.86
CA MET A 144 4.23 9.80 -8.31
C MET A 144 5.17 8.69 -8.82
N LYS A 145 6.35 8.53 -8.23
CA LYS A 145 7.27 7.41 -8.58
C LYS A 145 6.69 6.06 -8.18
N GLU A 146 6.08 5.99 -6.99
CA GLU A 146 5.37 4.80 -6.53
C GLU A 146 4.22 4.44 -7.48
N VAL A 147 3.38 5.41 -7.81
CA VAL A 147 2.26 5.24 -8.75
C VAL A 147 2.74 4.71 -10.09
N ASN A 148 3.80 5.26 -10.67
CA ASN A 148 4.35 4.79 -11.94
C ASN A 148 4.80 3.33 -11.86
N PHE A 149 5.50 2.94 -10.77
CA PHE A 149 5.92 1.56 -10.59
C PHE A 149 4.75 0.57 -10.60
N PHE A 150 3.67 0.92 -9.91
CA PHE A 150 2.50 0.03 -9.80
C PHE A 150 1.58 0.10 -11.02
N VAL A 151 1.44 1.25 -11.69
CA VAL A 151 0.69 1.37 -12.96
C VAL A 151 1.25 0.45 -14.03
N ASP A 152 2.58 0.32 -14.13
CA ASP A 152 3.23 -0.60 -15.06
C ASP A 152 3.01 -2.09 -14.70
N ARG A 153 2.55 -2.37 -13.48
CA ARG A 153 2.36 -3.71 -12.90
C ARG A 153 0.92 -4.00 -12.51
N LYS A 154 -0.02 -3.20 -13.03
CA LYS A 154 -1.44 -3.42 -12.75
C LYS A 154 -1.96 -4.67 -13.46
N PRO A 155 -2.73 -5.53 -12.78
CA PRO A 155 -3.48 -6.60 -13.41
C PRO A 155 -4.70 -6.05 -14.17
N LYS A 156 -5.55 -6.95 -14.69
CA LYS A 156 -6.80 -6.58 -15.39
C LYS A 156 -7.79 -5.80 -14.53
N GLN A 157 -7.70 -5.94 -13.22
CA GLN A 157 -8.50 -5.20 -12.24
C GLN A 157 -7.62 -4.83 -11.06
N CYS A 158 -7.66 -3.58 -10.63
CA CYS A 158 -6.93 -3.15 -9.44
C CYS A 158 -7.55 -1.93 -8.76
N VAL A 159 -7.16 -1.72 -7.52
CA VAL A 159 -7.60 -0.62 -6.65
C VAL A 159 -6.37 0.04 -6.04
N TYR A 160 -6.30 1.37 -6.16
CA TYR A 160 -5.27 2.20 -5.54
C TYR A 160 -5.91 3.08 -4.49
N ILE A 161 -5.38 3.03 -3.27
CA ILE A 161 -5.87 3.76 -2.10
C ILE A 161 -4.75 4.68 -1.64
N PHE A 162 -5.03 5.98 -1.60
CA PHE A 162 -4.09 6.99 -1.12
C PHE A 162 -4.51 7.45 0.26
N ASP A 163 -3.55 7.55 1.18
CA ASP A 163 -3.72 8.24 2.46
C ASP A 163 -3.13 9.64 2.41
N ASP A 164 -3.42 10.45 3.42
CA ASP A 164 -2.87 11.78 3.64
C ASP A 164 -2.93 12.70 2.39
N ILE A 165 -4.05 12.63 1.64
CA ILE A 165 -4.25 13.38 0.38
C ILE A 165 -4.23 14.91 0.53
N ASP A 166 -4.18 15.40 1.74
CA ASP A 166 -4.02 16.82 2.09
C ASP A 166 -2.55 17.26 2.20
N THR A 167 -1.59 16.34 2.09
CA THR A 167 -0.15 16.62 2.22
C THR A 167 0.58 16.73 0.89
N HIS A 168 -0.02 16.23 -0.20
CA HIS A 168 0.55 16.20 -1.54
C HIS A 168 -0.50 16.50 -2.62
N ASP A 169 -0.08 16.77 -3.87
CA ASP A 169 -0.99 17.12 -4.97
C ASP A 169 -1.70 15.87 -5.53
N ILE A 170 -2.75 15.43 -4.82
CA ILE A 170 -3.59 14.30 -5.24
C ILE A 170 -4.30 14.56 -6.58
N ASP A 171 -4.56 15.81 -6.96
CA ASP A 171 -5.21 16.13 -8.23
C ASP A 171 -4.26 15.92 -9.42
N LYS A 172 -2.97 16.20 -9.25
CA LYS A 172 -1.91 15.85 -10.25
C LYS A 172 -1.81 14.34 -10.40
N ILE A 173 -1.78 13.60 -9.29
CA ILE A 173 -1.73 12.13 -9.27
C ILE A 173 -2.99 11.55 -9.93
N GLY A 174 -4.16 12.05 -9.57
CA GLY A 174 -5.45 11.64 -10.14
C GLY A 174 -5.53 11.83 -11.66
N LYS A 175 -5.07 12.97 -12.18
CA LYS A 175 -4.97 13.22 -13.63
C LYS A 175 -4.07 12.19 -14.32
N HIS A 176 -2.95 11.85 -13.71
CA HIS A 176 -2.04 10.82 -14.23
C HIS A 176 -2.70 9.43 -14.23
N LEU A 177 -3.38 9.05 -13.15
CA LEU A 177 -4.13 7.80 -13.08
C LEU A 177 -5.25 7.74 -14.13
N ILE A 178 -6.02 8.81 -14.30
CA ILE A 178 -7.08 8.89 -15.32
C ILE A 178 -6.50 8.73 -16.73
N SER A 179 -5.34 9.31 -17.02
CA SER A 179 -4.65 9.11 -18.31
C SER A 179 -4.19 7.66 -18.53
N ASN A 180 -4.08 6.86 -17.45
CA ASN A 180 -3.79 5.43 -17.46
C ASN A 180 -5.06 4.55 -17.33
N ASN A 181 -6.24 5.13 -17.64
CA ASN A 181 -7.56 4.48 -17.64
C ASN A 181 -8.11 4.10 -16.25
N PHE A 182 -7.59 4.67 -15.18
CA PHE A 182 -8.23 4.58 -13.87
C PHE A 182 -9.45 5.51 -13.80
N LYS A 183 -10.34 5.21 -12.86
CA LYS A 183 -11.48 6.06 -12.49
C LYS A 183 -11.39 6.39 -11.00
N GLU A 184 -11.63 7.65 -10.65
CA GLU A 184 -11.85 8.00 -9.26
C GLU A 184 -13.14 7.31 -8.79
N PHE A 185 -13.02 6.48 -7.76
CA PHE A 185 -14.16 5.80 -7.16
C PHE A 185 -14.72 6.60 -5.99
N LYS A 186 -13.83 7.11 -5.13
CA LYS A 186 -14.22 7.85 -3.93
C LYS A 186 -13.09 8.76 -3.47
N LYS A 187 -13.45 9.95 -2.99
CA LYS A 187 -12.52 10.90 -2.37
C LYS A 187 -13.14 11.43 -1.08
N GLY A 188 -12.39 11.36 0.02
CA GLY A 188 -12.75 11.85 1.35
C GLY A 188 -11.89 13.04 1.79
N GLU A 189 -11.75 13.20 3.11
CA GLU A 189 -10.89 14.23 3.69
C GLU A 189 -9.41 13.82 3.67
N ARG A 190 -9.13 12.55 3.98
CA ARG A 190 -7.77 12.01 4.13
C ARG A 190 -7.44 10.96 3.09
N LYS A 191 -8.44 10.31 2.46
CA LYS A 191 -8.23 9.22 1.52
C LYS A 191 -8.87 9.47 0.16
N ALA A 192 -8.21 8.94 -0.88
CA ALA A 192 -8.77 8.83 -2.21
C ALA A 192 -8.60 7.41 -2.76
N VAL A 193 -9.59 6.93 -3.51
CA VAL A 193 -9.60 5.61 -4.11
C VAL A 193 -9.79 5.71 -5.60
N TYR A 194 -8.91 5.05 -6.34
CA TYR A 194 -8.98 4.91 -7.79
C TYR A 194 -9.08 3.45 -8.17
N THR A 195 -9.89 3.14 -9.18
CA THR A 195 -10.13 1.78 -9.67
C THR A 195 -9.76 1.68 -11.15
N TYR A 196 -9.27 0.52 -11.53
CA TYR A 196 -9.01 0.15 -12.93
C TYR A 196 -9.65 -1.19 -13.24
N GLU A 197 -10.28 -1.30 -14.41
CA GLU A 197 -10.82 -2.54 -14.99
C GLU A 197 -10.65 -2.47 -16.51
N SER A 198 -9.95 -3.47 -17.09
CA SER A 198 -9.70 -3.60 -18.55
C SER A 198 -10.65 -4.54 -19.23
#